data_f9354d6d10103281ca13943d057a920e
#
_entry.id   f9354d6d10103281ca13943d057a920e
#
_cell.length_a   1.000
_cell.length_b   1.000
_cell.length_c   1.000
_cell.angle_alpha   90.00
_cell.angle_beta   90.00
_cell.angle_gamma   90.00
#
_symmetry.space_group_name_H-M   'P 1'
#
loop_
_entity.id
_entity.type
_entity.pdbx_description
1 polymer ?
#
loop_
_entity_poly.entity_id
_entity_poly.type
_entity_poly.pdbx_seq_one_letter_code
_entity_poly.pdbx_strand_id
1 'polypeptide(L)'
;MSRIKQSIKVDGRLCWTLFDTGARNTYVIPSVAAALKVSVPTATVRTALGGSVKETNRATVLNAQIEGHPITTHALVIDEIGKDENGTPIEILFGALAMQQWGIRPVPDEERLDLSHYPEEFIEF
;
A
#
# COMPACT_ATOMS: atom_id res chain seq x y z
N MET A 1 6.65 3.65 15.12
CA MET A 1 6.34 3.57 13.68
C MET A 1 7.20 2.48 13.06
N SER A 2 6.58 1.54 12.36
CA SER A 2 7.29 0.41 11.77
C SER A 2 7.25 0.48 10.26
N ARG A 3 8.37 0.16 9.62
CA ARG A 3 8.53 0.17 8.17
C ARG A 3 9.21 -1.08 7.66
N ILE A 4 8.71 -1.59 6.56
CA ILE A 4 9.32 -2.70 5.83
C ILE A 4 9.13 -2.43 4.33
N LYS A 5 10.13 -2.76 3.53
CA LYS A 5 10.03 -2.67 2.07
C LYS A 5 10.05 -4.07 1.48
N GLN A 6 9.10 -4.35 0.62
CA GLN A 6 8.94 -5.66 0.02
C GLN A 6 8.15 -5.55 -1.28
N SER A 7 8.47 -6.37 -2.27
CA SER A 7 7.67 -6.43 -3.48
C SER A 7 6.37 -7.18 -3.24
N ILE A 8 5.28 -6.67 -3.81
CA ILE A 8 4.00 -7.37 -3.84
C ILE A 8 3.55 -7.50 -5.29
N LYS A 9 2.66 -8.44 -5.56
CA LYS A 9 2.23 -8.72 -6.92
C LYS A 9 0.91 -8.00 -7.22
N VAL A 10 0.92 -7.17 -8.26
CA VAL A 10 -0.26 -6.47 -8.75
C VAL A 10 -0.41 -6.80 -10.23
N ASP A 11 -1.48 -7.51 -10.57
CA ASP A 11 -1.77 -7.94 -11.95
C ASP A 11 -0.55 -8.64 -12.59
N GLY A 12 0.08 -9.54 -11.82
CA GLY A 12 1.23 -10.30 -12.28
C GLY A 12 2.56 -9.56 -12.26
N ARG A 13 2.59 -8.28 -11.93
CA ARG A 13 3.80 -7.47 -11.87
C ARG A 13 4.22 -7.25 -10.42
N LEU A 14 5.52 -7.37 -10.15
CA LEU A 14 6.06 -7.04 -8.84
C LEU A 14 6.18 -5.53 -8.69
N CYS A 15 5.61 -5.00 -7.60
CA CYS A 15 5.64 -3.58 -7.28
C CYS A 15 6.37 -3.37 -5.96
N TRP A 16 7.34 -2.45 -5.97
CA TRP A 16 8.12 -2.14 -4.78
C TRP A 16 7.26 -1.37 -3.79
N THR A 17 7.05 -1.95 -2.62
CA THR A 17 6.05 -1.48 -1.66
C THR A 17 6.70 -1.13 -0.33
N LEU A 18 6.33 0.03 0.21
CA LEU A 18 6.67 0.42 1.56
C LEU A 18 5.46 0.15 2.47
N PHE A 19 5.64 -0.75 3.43
CA PHE A 19 4.66 -0.98 4.49
C PHE A 19 5.02 -0.09 5.67
N ASP A 20 4.18 0.90 5.97
CA ASP A 20 4.49 1.93 6.95
C ASP A 20 3.31 2.16 7.89
N THR A 21 3.46 1.76 9.15
CA THR A 21 2.43 1.96 10.17
C THR A 21 2.25 3.42 10.56
N GLY A 22 3.18 4.29 10.16
CA GLY A 22 3.06 5.73 10.34
C GLY A 22 2.18 6.41 9.31
N ALA A 23 1.82 5.72 8.22
CA ALA A 23 0.89 6.22 7.23
C ALA A 23 -0.47 5.58 7.47
N ARG A 24 -1.52 6.39 7.49
CA ARG A 24 -2.88 5.89 7.70
C ARG A 24 -3.42 5.20 6.46
N ASN A 25 -3.32 5.90 5.33
CA ASN A 25 -3.92 5.47 4.07
C ASN A 25 -2.92 4.72 3.20
N THR A 26 -3.43 4.08 2.15
CA THR A 26 -2.62 3.42 1.13
C THR A 26 -2.58 4.30 -0.11
N TYR A 27 -1.43 4.35 -0.76
CA TYR A 27 -1.19 5.17 -1.94
C TYR A 27 -0.51 4.35 -3.03
N VAL A 28 -0.85 4.67 -4.27
CA VAL A 28 -0.21 4.08 -5.45
C VAL A 28 0.19 5.18 -6.43
N ILE A 29 1.25 4.94 -7.18
CA ILE A 29 1.65 5.87 -8.27
C ILE A 29 0.84 5.56 -9.52
N PRO A 30 0.80 6.48 -10.50
CA PRO A 30 -0.04 6.30 -11.69
C PRO A 30 0.25 5.03 -12.48
N SER A 31 1.50 4.57 -12.54
CA SER A 31 1.82 3.35 -13.29
C SER A 31 1.21 2.09 -12.67
N VAL A 32 1.05 2.07 -11.36
CA VAL A 32 0.34 1.00 -10.67
C VAL A 32 -1.16 1.14 -10.89
N ALA A 33 -1.68 2.35 -10.74
CA ALA A 33 -3.11 2.62 -10.96
C ALA A 33 -3.55 2.22 -12.37
N ALA A 34 -2.69 2.41 -13.36
CA ALA A 34 -3.00 2.04 -14.75
C ALA A 34 -3.23 0.54 -14.94
N ALA A 35 -2.63 -0.29 -14.09
CA ALA A 35 -2.83 -1.76 -14.12
C ALA A 35 -4.12 -2.17 -13.41
N LEU A 36 -4.74 -1.26 -12.67
CA LEU A 36 -5.97 -1.52 -11.92
C LEU A 36 -7.15 -0.99 -12.71
N LYS A 37 -8.26 -1.73 -12.70
CA LYS A 37 -9.39 -1.45 -13.59
C LYS A 37 -10.37 -0.42 -13.05
N VAL A 38 -10.20 -0.02 -11.80
CA VAL A 38 -11.14 0.89 -11.12
C VAL A 38 -10.45 2.23 -10.91
N SER A 39 -11.11 3.29 -11.38
CA SER A 39 -10.68 4.66 -11.13
C SER A 39 -11.89 5.41 -10.59
N VAL A 40 -11.75 5.97 -9.41
CA VAL A 40 -12.85 6.63 -8.72
C VAL A 40 -12.45 8.06 -8.42
N PRO A 41 -13.21 9.06 -8.87
CA PRO A 41 -13.00 10.43 -8.41
C PRO A 41 -13.38 10.53 -6.93
N THR A 42 -12.64 11.33 -6.20
CA THR A 42 -12.89 11.55 -4.78
C THR A 42 -12.76 13.04 -4.46
N ALA A 43 -13.20 13.44 -3.28
CA ALA A 43 -12.91 14.78 -2.79
C ALA A 43 -11.39 14.96 -2.71
N THR A 44 -10.92 16.19 -2.91
CA THR A 44 -9.49 16.47 -2.83
C THR A 44 -8.95 16.12 -1.46
N VAL A 45 -7.92 15.28 -1.44
CA VAL A 45 -7.23 14.84 -0.24
C VAL A 45 -5.84 15.43 -0.25
N ARG A 46 -5.44 16.05 0.86
CA ARG A 46 -4.08 16.54 1.04
C ARG A 46 -3.36 15.62 2.01
N THR A 47 -2.15 15.26 1.66
CA THR A 47 -1.32 14.38 2.49
C THR A 47 0.12 14.86 2.50
N ALA A 48 0.82 14.63 3.61
CA ALA A 48 2.23 14.93 3.73
C ALA A 48 3.01 13.61 3.69
N LEU A 49 3.83 13.45 2.65
CA LEU A 49 4.67 12.28 2.47
C LEU A 49 6.12 12.73 2.28
N GLY A 50 7.01 12.22 3.15
CA GLY A 50 8.43 12.51 3.03
C GLY A 50 8.77 14.00 3.02
N GLY A 51 8.03 14.82 3.76
CA GLY A 51 8.24 16.26 3.82
C GLY A 51 7.60 17.05 2.69
N SER A 52 6.93 16.39 1.75
CA SER A 52 6.21 17.04 0.65
C SER A 52 4.71 16.95 0.88
N VAL A 53 3.98 18.02 0.53
CA VAL A 53 2.52 17.99 0.55
C VAL A 53 2.03 17.60 -0.83
N LYS A 54 1.20 16.56 -0.88
CA LYS A 54 0.60 16.05 -2.11
C LYS A 54 -0.91 16.25 -2.04
N GLU A 55 -1.52 16.47 -3.18
CA GLU A 55 -2.95 16.53 -3.32
C GLU A 55 -3.41 15.55 -4.36
N THR A 56 -4.54 14.90 -4.12
CA THR A 56 -5.14 14.02 -5.11
C THR A 56 -6.66 14.05 -4.99
N ASN A 57 -7.32 13.86 -6.11
CA ASN A 57 -8.77 13.68 -6.18
C ASN A 57 -9.12 12.37 -6.89
N ARG A 58 -8.18 11.44 -6.94
CA ARG A 58 -8.38 10.14 -7.59
C ARG A 58 -8.06 9.01 -6.64
N ALA A 59 -8.88 7.97 -6.71
CA ALA A 59 -8.70 6.76 -5.94
C ALA A 59 -8.88 5.55 -6.85
N THR A 60 -8.37 4.42 -6.40
CA THR A 60 -8.53 3.14 -7.06
C THR A 60 -8.74 2.05 -6.02
N VAL A 61 -8.99 0.84 -6.47
CA VAL A 61 -9.01 -0.34 -5.62
C VAL A 61 -7.75 -1.13 -5.92
N LEU A 62 -6.86 -1.19 -4.93
CA LEU A 62 -5.65 -1.98 -5.03
C LEU A 62 -6.02 -3.45 -4.79
N ASN A 63 -5.83 -4.26 -5.81
CA ASN A 63 -6.03 -5.69 -5.76
C ASN A 63 -4.66 -6.33 -5.96
N ALA A 64 -4.13 -6.96 -4.94
CA ALA A 64 -2.76 -7.43 -4.93
C ALA A 64 -2.61 -8.76 -4.20
N GLN A 65 -1.45 -9.37 -4.34
CA GLN A 65 -1.07 -10.55 -3.56
C GLN A 65 0.20 -10.22 -2.77
N ILE A 66 0.13 -10.47 -1.48
CA ILE A 66 1.23 -10.29 -0.55
C ILE A 66 1.65 -11.68 -0.07
N GLU A 67 2.84 -12.14 -0.51
CA GLU A 67 3.32 -13.50 -0.20
C GLU A 67 2.28 -14.57 -0.55
N GLY A 68 1.62 -14.39 -1.70
CA GLY A 68 0.58 -15.30 -2.17
C GLY A 68 -0.81 -15.09 -1.56
N HIS A 69 -0.96 -14.18 -0.61
CA HIS A 69 -2.24 -13.90 0.04
C HIS A 69 -2.94 -12.73 -0.66
N PRO A 70 -4.14 -12.95 -1.22
CA PRO A 70 -4.85 -11.86 -1.89
C PRO A 70 -5.37 -10.82 -0.89
N ILE A 71 -5.23 -9.56 -1.29
CA ILE A 71 -5.80 -8.44 -0.54
C ILE A 71 -6.48 -7.46 -1.49
N THR A 72 -7.45 -6.73 -0.98
CA THR A 72 -8.07 -5.59 -1.66
C THR A 72 -8.13 -4.44 -0.69
N THR A 73 -7.81 -3.25 -1.15
CA THR A 73 -7.93 -2.07 -0.31
C THR A 73 -8.10 -0.82 -1.17
N HIS A 74 -8.81 0.14 -0.64
CA HIS A 74 -8.91 1.46 -1.23
C HIS A 74 -7.53 2.12 -1.24
N ALA A 75 -7.16 2.76 -2.33
CA ALA A 75 -5.88 3.44 -2.47
C ALA A 75 -6.06 4.79 -3.17
N LEU A 76 -5.31 5.77 -2.70
CA LEU A 76 -5.27 7.08 -3.33
C LEU A 76 -4.15 7.10 -4.37
N VAL A 77 -4.38 7.78 -5.50
CA VAL A 77 -3.40 7.86 -6.57
C VAL A 77 -2.62 9.16 -6.42
N ILE A 78 -1.31 9.07 -6.26
CA ILE A 78 -0.42 10.24 -6.17
C ILE A 78 0.73 10.10 -7.16
N ASP A 79 1.30 11.24 -7.57
CA ASP A 79 2.35 11.28 -8.59
C ASP A 79 3.58 10.47 -8.20
N GLU A 80 3.98 10.61 -6.95
CA GLU A 80 5.24 10.09 -6.47
C GLU A 80 5.15 9.86 -4.97
N ILE A 81 5.69 8.72 -4.53
CA ILE A 81 5.77 8.39 -3.10
C ILE A 81 7.16 8.74 -2.57
N GLY A 82 8.19 8.40 -3.32
CA GLY A 82 9.57 8.61 -2.95
C GLY A 82 10.45 7.46 -3.39
N LYS A 83 11.67 7.44 -2.90
CA LYS A 83 12.66 6.40 -3.23
C LYS A 83 13.19 5.78 -1.96
N ASP A 84 13.66 4.54 -2.07
CA ASP A 84 14.36 3.91 -0.97
C ASP A 84 15.81 4.41 -0.88
N GLU A 85 16.58 3.89 0.05
CA GLU A 85 17.95 4.28 0.29
C GLU A 85 18.88 3.98 -0.90
N ASN A 86 18.47 3.09 -1.81
CA ASN A 86 19.22 2.74 -3.01
C ASN A 86 18.76 3.52 -4.25
N GLY A 87 17.83 4.45 -4.07
CA GLY A 87 17.29 5.25 -5.16
C GLY A 87 16.20 4.56 -5.96
N THR A 88 15.69 3.40 -5.50
CA THR A 88 14.62 2.69 -6.17
C THR A 88 13.28 3.35 -5.85
N PRO A 89 12.48 3.72 -6.87
CA PRO A 89 11.17 4.33 -6.61
C PRO A 89 10.24 3.38 -5.87
N ILE A 90 9.57 3.91 -4.86
CA ILE A 90 8.50 3.22 -4.15
C ILE A 90 7.23 3.40 -4.97
N GLU A 91 6.58 2.30 -5.31
CA GLU A 91 5.41 2.30 -6.18
C GLU A 91 4.10 2.26 -5.41
N ILE A 92 4.13 1.67 -4.23
CA ILE A 92 2.97 1.54 -3.35
C ILE A 92 3.41 1.87 -1.92
N LEU A 93 2.61 2.70 -1.24
CA LEU A 93 2.73 2.87 0.21
C LEU A 93 1.51 2.20 0.84
N PHE A 94 1.75 1.12 1.56
CA PHE A 94 0.70 0.33 2.18
C PHE A 94 0.54 0.80 3.63
N GLY A 95 -0.61 1.39 3.94
CA GLY A 95 -0.81 2.10 5.20
C GLY A 95 -1.42 1.26 6.31
N ALA A 96 -1.53 1.88 7.49
CA ALA A 96 -1.95 1.20 8.71
C ALA A 96 -3.36 0.61 8.64
N LEU A 97 -4.31 1.33 8.04
CA LEU A 97 -5.69 0.83 7.96
C LEU A 97 -5.78 -0.47 7.16
N ALA A 98 -5.09 -0.54 6.03
CA ALA A 98 -5.07 -1.75 5.21
C ALA A 98 -4.36 -2.89 5.94
N MET A 99 -3.27 -2.59 6.63
CA MET A 99 -2.57 -3.60 7.43
C MET A 99 -3.44 -4.16 8.54
N GLN A 100 -4.19 -3.30 9.22
CA GLN A 100 -5.12 -3.75 10.26
C GLN A 100 -6.23 -4.62 9.68
N GLN A 101 -6.79 -4.21 8.56
CA GLN A 101 -7.86 -4.98 7.91
C GLN A 101 -7.41 -6.39 7.54
N TRP A 102 -6.17 -6.53 7.07
CA TRP A 102 -5.68 -7.80 6.55
C TRP A 102 -4.76 -8.55 7.50
N GLY A 103 -4.63 -8.07 8.74
CA GLY A 103 -3.84 -8.75 9.75
C GLY A 103 -2.36 -8.83 9.42
N ILE A 104 -1.83 -7.79 8.77
CA ILE A 104 -0.45 -7.73 8.34
C ILE A 104 0.34 -6.84 9.30
N ARG A 105 1.48 -7.31 9.77
CA ARG A 105 2.33 -6.54 10.68
C ARG A 105 3.77 -6.53 10.19
N PRO A 106 4.38 -5.34 10.06
CA PRO A 106 5.81 -5.25 9.79
C PRO A 106 6.61 -5.68 11.02
N VAL A 107 7.67 -6.45 10.78
CA VAL A 107 8.62 -6.85 11.81
C VAL A 107 10.00 -6.37 11.35
N PRO A 108 10.33 -5.09 11.62
CA PRO A 108 11.55 -4.47 11.08
C PRO A 108 12.84 -5.17 11.52
N ASP A 109 12.89 -5.67 12.74
CA ASP A 109 14.07 -6.37 13.28
C ASP A 109 14.39 -7.63 12.47
N GLU A 110 13.40 -8.23 11.82
CA GLU A 110 13.56 -9.42 11.01
C GLU A 110 13.43 -9.13 9.52
N GLU A 111 13.26 -7.87 9.16
CA GLU A 111 13.09 -7.41 7.78
C GLU A 111 12.03 -8.21 7.02
N ARG A 112 10.89 -8.44 7.67
CA ARG A 112 9.79 -9.23 7.10
C ARG A 112 8.43 -8.72 7.55
N LEU A 113 7.40 -9.24 6.89
CA LEU A 113 6.01 -9.08 7.30
C LEU A 113 5.58 -10.31 8.09
N ASP A 114 4.76 -10.09 9.11
CA ASP A 114 4.07 -11.14 9.83
C ASP A 114 2.64 -11.22 9.30
N LEU A 115 2.32 -12.32 8.64
CA LEU A 115 1.00 -12.60 8.10
C LEU A 115 0.25 -13.68 8.89
N SER A 116 0.71 -13.99 10.09
CA SER A 116 0.07 -15.02 10.91
C SER A 116 -1.37 -14.68 11.28
N HIS A 117 -1.73 -13.40 11.24
CA HIS A 117 -3.10 -12.94 11.53
C HIS A 117 -3.91 -12.66 10.26
N TYR A 118 -3.40 -13.05 9.08
CA TYR A 118 -4.17 -12.93 7.85
C TYR A 118 -5.46 -13.75 7.98
N PRO A 119 -6.64 -13.17 7.68
CA PRO A 119 -7.91 -13.85 7.92
C PRO A 119 -8.12 -15.02 6.95
N GLU A 120 -8.30 -16.21 7.51
CA GLU A 120 -8.63 -17.39 6.72
C GLU A 120 -10.13 -17.47 6.46
N GLU A 121 -10.93 -16.90 7.36
CA GLU A 121 -12.36 -16.76 7.18
C GLU A 121 -12.85 -15.52 7.92
N PHE A 122 -13.98 -14.99 7.47
CA PHE A 122 -14.59 -13.84 8.10
C PHE A 122 -15.81 -14.30 8.89
N ILE A 123 -15.75 -14.17 10.21
CA ILE A 123 -16.86 -14.48 11.10
C ILE A 123 -17.43 -13.12 11.53
N GLU A 124 -18.63 -12.82 11.04
CA GLU A 124 -19.21 -11.49 11.23
C GLU A 124 -20.07 -11.38 12.51
N PHE A 125 -20.57 -12.49 12.99
CA PHE A 125 -21.36 -12.53 14.22
C PHE A 125 -21.25 -13.85 14.94
#